data_8f271f3f0dfe608903c7498b3487f332
#
_entry.id   8f271f3f0dfe608903c7498b3487f332
#
_cell.length_a   1.000
_cell.length_b   1.000
_cell.length_c   1.000
_cell.angle_alpha   90.00
_cell.angle_beta   90.00
_cell.angle_gamma   90.00
#
_symmetry.space_group_name_H-M   'P 1'
#
loop_
_entity.id
_entity.type
_entity.pdbx_description
1 polymer ?
#
loop_
_entity_poly.entity_id
_entity_poly.type
_entity_poly.pdbx_seq_one_letter_code
_entity_poly.pdbx_strand_id
1 'polypeptide(L)'
;MNLCTAVNDALHIAMASDPKTLCFGEDVAFGGVFMCSRGLLDRFGRARVFNTPLAEQGIIGFAIGAAAEGYRPIAEIQFADYIFPAFDQITNEAAKYRYRSGGVYDVGGLTIRAPYGAVGHGGHYHSQSPEAFFTHIPGVKVVMPSGPREAKGLLLAAIREPDPVVFFEAKMLYRTGKRLAAVEEVPEGDFMLPLGKARVAQPGTDITLVGWGQQVRVLELAAKEVAERDGISCEVIDLRTLVPWDVETVAASVNKTGRLLVSHEAPVSSGFGAEVVSRITDRCFYALEAPPVRVCGYDIPFPLVYEPLYLPTARRVADAVRHTLQHS
;
A
#
# COMPACT_ATOMS: atom_id res chain seq x y z
N MET A 1 -10.50 15.17 4.13
CA MET A 1 -9.77 14.43 5.18
C MET A 1 -8.30 14.29 4.80
N ASN A 2 -7.37 14.11 5.75
CA ASN A 2 -6.05 13.57 5.47
C ASN A 2 -6.08 12.04 5.61
N LEU A 3 -5.00 11.35 5.29
CA LEU A 3 -4.96 9.88 5.30
C LEU A 3 -5.22 9.32 6.72
N CYS A 4 -4.66 9.91 7.77
CA CYS A 4 -4.88 9.48 9.16
C CYS A 4 -6.37 9.58 9.57
N THR A 5 -7.03 10.70 9.26
CA THR A 5 -8.46 10.88 9.58
C THR A 5 -9.35 9.99 8.72
N ALA A 6 -8.97 9.68 7.49
CA ALA A 6 -9.70 8.75 6.62
C ALA A 6 -9.61 7.29 7.12
N VAL A 7 -8.42 6.87 7.58
CA VAL A 7 -8.23 5.57 8.25
C VAL A 7 -9.04 5.50 9.54
N ASN A 8 -8.99 6.55 10.38
CA ASN A 8 -9.75 6.60 11.62
C ASN A 8 -11.26 6.48 11.37
N ASP A 9 -11.78 7.20 10.38
CA ASP A 9 -13.19 7.14 10.01
C ASP A 9 -13.60 5.73 9.51
N ALA A 10 -12.76 5.09 8.68
CA ALA A 10 -12.99 3.71 8.24
C ALA A 10 -13.04 2.73 9.42
N LEU A 11 -12.13 2.86 10.39
CA LEU A 11 -12.12 2.03 11.59
C LEU A 11 -13.38 2.22 12.44
N HIS A 12 -13.82 3.47 12.63
CA HIS A 12 -15.08 3.77 13.34
C HIS A 12 -16.29 3.17 12.63
N ILE A 13 -16.37 3.24 11.31
CA ILE A 13 -17.45 2.65 10.51
C ILE A 13 -17.44 1.13 10.61
N ALA A 14 -16.28 0.50 10.42
CA ALA A 14 -16.14 -0.95 10.48
C ALA A 14 -16.56 -1.52 11.85
N MET A 15 -16.08 -0.91 12.92
CA MET A 15 -16.42 -1.33 14.28
C MET A 15 -17.87 -1.06 14.67
N ALA A 16 -18.50 -0.03 14.10
CA ALA A 16 -19.90 0.26 14.32
C ALA A 16 -20.83 -0.70 13.56
N SER A 17 -20.39 -1.15 12.36
CA SER A 17 -21.20 -2.01 11.49
C SER A 17 -21.17 -3.50 11.88
N ASP A 18 -20.14 -3.96 12.58
CA ASP A 18 -20.00 -5.37 12.97
C ASP A 18 -19.46 -5.50 14.40
N PRO A 19 -20.26 -6.07 15.35
CA PRO A 19 -19.84 -6.26 16.74
C PRO A 19 -18.68 -7.25 16.90
N LYS A 20 -18.38 -8.08 15.90
CA LYS A 20 -17.25 -9.01 15.89
C LYS A 20 -15.93 -8.37 15.45
N THR A 21 -15.94 -7.12 15.01
CA THR A 21 -14.71 -6.40 14.65
C THR A 21 -13.92 -6.06 15.92
N LEU A 22 -12.63 -6.43 15.94
CA LEU A 22 -11.66 -6.12 16.98
C LEU A 22 -10.57 -5.20 16.41
N CYS A 23 -10.05 -4.27 17.21
CA CYS A 23 -8.90 -3.43 16.83
C CYS A 23 -7.87 -3.47 17.96
N PHE A 24 -6.68 -3.96 17.67
CA PHE A 24 -5.64 -4.13 18.67
C PHE A 24 -4.23 -4.07 18.07
N GLY A 25 -3.26 -3.90 18.93
CA GLY A 25 -1.85 -3.74 18.61
C GLY A 25 -1.14 -2.94 19.68
N GLU A 26 0.08 -2.53 19.42
CA GLU A 26 0.84 -1.69 20.33
C GLU A 26 0.22 -0.29 20.38
N ASP A 27 -0.09 0.18 21.58
CA ASP A 27 -0.61 1.54 21.83
C ASP A 27 -1.95 1.90 21.18
N VAL A 28 -2.63 0.94 20.55
CA VAL A 28 -3.88 1.14 19.80
C VAL A 28 -5.00 1.70 20.68
N ALA A 29 -5.04 1.32 21.97
CA ALA A 29 -6.11 1.73 22.87
C ALA A 29 -6.13 3.25 23.13
N PHE A 30 -5.00 3.96 23.06
CA PHE A 30 -4.98 5.42 23.18
C PHE A 30 -4.94 6.15 21.81
N GLY A 31 -4.96 5.43 20.71
CA GLY A 31 -4.97 6.00 19.36
C GLY A 31 -3.87 5.50 18.44
N GLY A 32 -2.92 4.72 18.94
CA GLY A 32 -1.71 4.31 18.23
C GLY A 32 -0.71 5.47 18.11
N VAL A 33 0.53 5.18 17.74
CA VAL A 33 1.61 6.17 17.58
C VAL A 33 1.25 7.26 16.56
N PHE A 34 0.49 6.91 15.54
CA PHE A 34 0.07 7.84 14.49
C PHE A 34 -1.34 8.40 14.70
N MET A 35 -2.03 8.01 15.77
CA MET A 35 -3.38 8.46 16.14
C MET A 35 -4.49 8.01 15.19
N CYS A 36 -4.25 6.94 14.43
CA CYS A 36 -5.25 6.40 13.50
C CYS A 36 -6.41 5.68 14.20
N SER A 37 -6.21 5.15 15.41
CA SER A 37 -7.25 4.49 16.22
C SER A 37 -7.84 5.38 17.33
N ARG A 38 -7.62 6.70 17.27
CA ARG A 38 -8.09 7.65 18.28
C ARG A 38 -9.61 7.57 18.47
N GLY A 39 -10.05 7.53 19.75
CA GLY A 39 -11.45 7.51 20.14
C GLY A 39 -12.17 6.16 20.00
N LEU A 40 -11.50 5.13 19.46
CA LEU A 40 -12.09 3.80 19.34
C LEU A 40 -12.36 3.16 20.70
N LEU A 41 -11.40 3.24 21.64
CA LEU A 41 -11.56 2.68 22.99
C LEU A 41 -12.75 3.28 23.71
N ASP A 42 -12.90 4.60 23.66
CA ASP A 42 -14.00 5.31 24.34
C ASP A 42 -15.36 4.91 23.80
N ARG A 43 -15.42 4.66 22.47
CA ARG A 43 -16.69 4.33 21.79
C ARG A 43 -17.05 2.86 21.87
N PHE A 44 -16.08 1.94 21.77
CA PHE A 44 -16.34 0.51 21.59
C PHE A 44 -15.92 -0.36 22.77
N GLY A 45 -15.21 0.21 23.74
CA GLY A 45 -14.83 -0.44 24.97
C GLY A 45 -13.62 -1.39 24.84
N ARG A 46 -13.08 -1.75 25.99
CA ARG A 46 -11.83 -2.53 26.13
C ARG A 46 -11.93 -3.97 25.61
N ALA A 47 -13.12 -4.53 25.55
CA ALA A 47 -13.33 -5.88 25.00
C ALA A 47 -13.07 -5.94 23.48
N ARG A 48 -13.14 -4.80 22.79
CA ARG A 48 -12.98 -4.72 21.34
C ARG A 48 -11.79 -3.88 20.90
N VAL A 49 -11.28 -3.00 21.76
CA VAL A 49 -10.13 -2.13 21.49
C VAL A 49 -9.14 -2.24 22.64
N PHE A 50 -7.96 -2.79 22.39
CA PHE A 50 -6.99 -3.05 23.46
C PHE A 50 -5.55 -3.02 22.96
N ASN A 51 -4.63 -2.74 23.91
CA ASN A 51 -3.21 -2.83 23.67
C ASN A 51 -2.70 -4.27 23.80
N THR A 52 -1.63 -4.57 23.08
CA THR A 52 -0.85 -5.80 23.20
C THR A 52 0.54 -5.48 23.73
N PRO A 53 1.30 -6.48 24.22
CA PRO A 53 2.74 -6.37 24.34
C PRO A 53 3.43 -6.11 22.99
N LEU A 54 4.69 -5.63 23.02
CA LEU A 54 5.56 -5.51 21.83
C LEU A 54 6.02 -6.90 21.40
N ALA A 55 5.16 -7.63 20.73
CA ALA A 55 5.39 -9.00 20.28
C ALA A 55 4.58 -9.25 19.00
N GLU A 56 5.07 -8.79 17.87
CA GLU A 56 4.34 -8.78 16.60
C GLU A 56 3.98 -10.20 16.14
N GLN A 57 4.83 -11.19 16.44
CA GLN A 57 4.52 -12.61 16.29
C GLN A 57 3.26 -13.00 17.09
N GLY A 58 3.17 -12.58 18.34
CA GLY A 58 2.02 -12.83 19.22
C GLY A 58 0.77 -12.08 18.77
N ILE A 59 0.92 -10.83 18.30
CA ILE A 59 -0.17 -10.01 17.76
C ILE A 59 -0.85 -10.74 16.59
N ILE A 60 -0.06 -11.17 15.62
CA ILE A 60 -0.61 -11.85 14.43
C ILE A 60 -1.08 -13.25 14.76
N GLY A 61 -0.38 -14.01 15.64
CA GLY A 61 -0.84 -15.31 16.08
C GLY A 61 -2.21 -15.24 16.77
N PHE A 62 -2.41 -14.27 17.66
CA PHE A 62 -3.72 -14.00 18.27
C PHE A 62 -4.77 -13.61 17.22
N ALA A 63 -4.41 -12.74 16.26
CA ALA A 63 -5.32 -12.31 15.19
C ALA A 63 -5.83 -13.49 14.35
N ILE A 64 -4.95 -14.44 14.02
CA ILE A 64 -5.31 -15.67 13.28
C ILE A 64 -6.34 -16.49 14.08
N GLY A 65 -6.08 -16.72 15.36
CA GLY A 65 -7.00 -17.47 16.22
C GLY A 65 -8.36 -16.76 16.36
N ALA A 66 -8.37 -15.46 16.56
CA ALA A 66 -9.60 -14.67 16.62
C ALA A 66 -10.39 -14.73 15.30
N ALA A 67 -9.70 -14.65 14.16
CA ALA A 67 -10.34 -14.77 12.85
C ALA A 67 -10.94 -16.18 12.65
N ALA A 68 -10.22 -17.24 13.04
CA ALA A 68 -10.71 -18.62 12.96
C ALA A 68 -11.98 -18.85 13.81
N GLU A 69 -12.15 -18.11 14.91
CA GLU A 69 -13.35 -18.09 15.74
C GLU A 69 -14.46 -17.15 15.20
N GLY A 70 -14.27 -16.61 14.00
CA GLY A 70 -15.27 -15.81 13.29
C GLY A 70 -15.34 -14.34 13.73
N TYR A 71 -14.31 -13.83 14.40
CA TYR A 71 -14.11 -12.39 14.59
C TYR A 71 -13.51 -11.75 13.34
N ARG A 72 -13.53 -10.42 13.29
CA ARG A 72 -12.84 -9.60 12.25
C ARG A 72 -11.72 -8.80 12.90
N PRO A 73 -10.55 -9.39 13.07
CA PRO A 73 -9.42 -8.70 13.70
C PRO A 73 -8.78 -7.69 12.76
N ILE A 74 -8.60 -6.48 13.26
CA ILE A 74 -7.76 -5.43 12.68
C ILE A 74 -6.53 -5.34 13.58
N ALA A 75 -5.46 -6.00 13.17
CA ALA A 75 -4.20 -6.03 13.90
C ALA A 75 -3.28 -4.92 13.39
N GLU A 76 -2.88 -3.99 14.25
CA GLU A 76 -1.92 -2.94 13.90
C GLU A 76 -0.51 -3.37 14.31
N ILE A 77 0.39 -3.43 13.34
CA ILE A 77 1.84 -3.46 13.54
C ILE A 77 2.31 -2.02 13.50
N GLN A 78 2.97 -1.56 14.55
CA GLN A 78 3.26 -0.14 14.78
C GLN A 78 4.09 0.52 13.65
N PHE A 79 5.02 -0.26 13.05
CA PHE A 79 5.79 0.10 11.86
C PHE A 79 5.98 -1.14 10.98
N ALA A 80 5.93 -0.96 9.67
CA ALA A 80 6.13 -2.05 8.71
C ALA A 80 7.54 -2.68 8.82
N ASP A 81 8.50 -1.95 9.35
CA ASP A 81 9.86 -2.44 9.66
C ASP A 81 9.84 -3.57 10.70
N TYR A 82 8.82 -3.62 11.56
CA TYR A 82 8.64 -4.63 12.62
C TYR A 82 7.60 -5.70 12.28
N ILE A 83 7.15 -5.78 11.04
CA ILE A 83 6.27 -6.87 10.59
C ILE A 83 7.00 -8.21 10.46
N PHE A 84 8.33 -8.19 10.31
CA PHE A 84 9.14 -9.39 10.07
C PHE A 84 9.14 -10.41 11.22
N PRO A 85 9.08 -10.07 12.52
CA PRO A 85 8.88 -11.05 13.56
C PRO A 85 7.61 -11.89 13.42
N ALA A 86 6.57 -11.36 12.75
CA ALA A 86 5.32 -12.04 12.45
C ALA A 86 5.28 -12.66 11.04
N PHE A 87 6.39 -12.68 10.30
CA PHE A 87 6.43 -13.15 8.91
C PHE A 87 5.99 -14.60 8.77
N ASP A 88 6.43 -15.46 9.68
CA ASP A 88 6.02 -16.88 9.72
C ASP A 88 4.51 -17.02 9.90
N GLN A 89 3.91 -16.31 10.86
CA GLN A 89 2.46 -16.34 11.11
C GLN A 89 1.66 -15.88 9.88
N ILE A 90 2.15 -14.88 9.15
CA ILE A 90 1.48 -14.40 7.95
C ILE A 90 1.64 -15.42 6.82
N THR A 91 2.87 -15.90 6.59
CA THR A 91 3.23 -16.72 5.43
C THR A 91 2.77 -18.17 5.56
N ASN A 92 3.03 -18.79 6.73
CA ASN A 92 2.82 -20.21 6.94
C ASN A 92 1.50 -20.53 7.63
N GLU A 93 0.93 -19.58 8.36
CA GLU A 93 -0.35 -19.78 9.04
C GLU A 93 -1.51 -19.05 8.34
N ALA A 94 -1.56 -17.73 8.36
CA ALA A 94 -2.72 -16.97 7.82
C ALA A 94 -2.97 -17.29 6.34
N ALA A 95 -1.92 -17.23 5.51
CA ALA A 95 -2.02 -17.45 4.06
C ALA A 95 -2.52 -18.85 3.68
N LYS A 96 -2.22 -19.85 4.51
CA LYS A 96 -2.49 -21.28 4.21
C LYS A 96 -3.61 -21.88 5.05
N TYR A 97 -4.20 -21.13 5.97
CA TYR A 97 -5.11 -21.68 6.98
C TYR A 97 -6.34 -22.35 6.38
N ARG A 98 -7.02 -21.69 5.45
CA ARG A 98 -8.16 -22.26 4.72
C ARG A 98 -7.79 -23.50 3.91
N TYR A 99 -6.67 -23.41 3.16
CA TYR A 99 -6.18 -24.53 2.35
C TYR A 99 -5.80 -25.74 3.22
N ARG A 100 -5.00 -25.50 4.28
CA ARG A 100 -4.52 -26.55 5.19
C ARG A 100 -5.64 -27.27 5.94
N SER A 101 -6.69 -26.54 6.32
CA SER A 101 -7.85 -27.10 7.01
C SER A 101 -8.86 -27.78 6.08
N GLY A 102 -8.61 -27.81 4.76
CA GLY A 102 -9.60 -28.31 3.80
C GLY A 102 -10.87 -27.46 3.73
N GLY A 103 -10.79 -26.17 4.06
CA GLY A 103 -11.91 -25.25 4.10
C GLY A 103 -12.77 -25.33 5.36
N VAL A 104 -12.38 -26.14 6.37
CA VAL A 104 -13.10 -26.25 7.65
C VAL A 104 -12.97 -24.97 8.47
N TYR A 105 -11.78 -24.38 8.46
CA TYR A 105 -11.49 -23.12 9.15
C TYR A 105 -11.06 -22.04 8.14
N ASP A 106 -11.32 -20.81 8.51
CA ASP A 106 -11.06 -19.63 7.72
C ASP A 106 -10.45 -18.53 8.59
N VAL A 107 -9.61 -17.71 8.03
CA VAL A 107 -9.09 -16.48 8.64
C VAL A 107 -9.43 -15.25 7.81
N GLY A 108 -10.49 -15.32 7.01
CA GLY A 108 -11.05 -14.17 6.31
C GLY A 108 -11.52 -13.09 7.29
N GLY A 109 -11.38 -11.84 6.86
CA GLY A 109 -11.62 -10.68 7.71
C GLY A 109 -10.42 -10.28 8.57
N LEU A 110 -9.29 -11.00 8.51
CA LEU A 110 -8.02 -10.57 9.11
C LEU A 110 -7.42 -9.44 8.28
N THR A 111 -7.31 -8.26 8.86
CA THR A 111 -6.61 -7.12 8.28
C THR A 111 -5.39 -6.76 9.12
N ILE A 112 -4.21 -6.82 8.54
CA ILE A 112 -2.94 -6.45 9.17
C ILE A 112 -2.56 -5.07 8.65
N ARG A 113 -2.66 -4.04 9.49
CA ARG A 113 -2.27 -2.67 9.15
C ARG A 113 -0.84 -2.42 9.57
N ALA A 114 -0.04 -1.81 8.71
CA ALA A 114 1.32 -1.43 9.03
C ALA A 114 1.73 -0.13 8.34
N PRO A 115 2.09 0.92 9.10
CA PRO A 115 2.64 2.15 8.55
C PRO A 115 4.03 1.93 7.94
N TYR A 116 4.23 2.30 6.66
CA TYR A 116 5.48 2.07 5.94
C TYR A 116 6.07 3.35 5.36
N GLY A 117 7.30 3.25 4.86
CA GLY A 117 7.92 4.22 3.98
C GLY A 117 8.65 5.36 4.70
N ALA A 118 9.31 6.19 3.93
CA ALA A 118 10.11 7.31 4.39
C ALA A 118 9.29 8.46 4.97
N VAL A 119 9.85 9.17 5.97
CA VAL A 119 9.22 10.35 6.58
C VAL A 119 10.20 11.50 6.82
N GLY A 120 11.44 11.41 6.33
CA GLY A 120 12.49 12.42 6.47
C GLY A 120 13.46 12.20 7.63
N HIS A 121 13.21 11.23 8.52
CA HIS A 121 14.03 11.02 9.73
C HIS A 121 13.88 9.62 10.34
N GLY A 122 13.34 8.65 9.60
CA GLY A 122 13.08 7.30 10.10
C GLY A 122 14.30 6.39 10.14
N GLY A 123 15.24 6.56 9.22
CA GLY A 123 16.41 5.69 9.09
C GLY A 123 16.03 4.24 8.74
N HIS A 124 16.95 3.32 8.98
CA HIS A 124 16.82 1.93 8.53
C HIS A 124 15.79 1.09 9.31
N TYR A 125 15.36 1.52 10.50
CA TYR A 125 14.34 0.80 11.29
C TYR A 125 12.94 1.38 11.21
N HIS A 126 12.72 2.51 10.52
CA HIS A 126 11.43 3.19 10.49
C HIS A 126 11.07 3.77 9.11
N SER A 127 11.69 3.28 8.04
CA SER A 127 11.47 3.83 6.70
C SER A 127 11.37 2.79 5.59
N GLN A 128 11.41 1.50 5.92
CA GLN A 128 11.39 0.45 4.90
C GLN A 128 10.02 0.35 4.22
N SER A 129 10.03 -0.15 2.99
CA SER A 129 8.86 -0.50 2.17
C SER A 129 8.92 -1.99 1.87
N PRO A 130 8.29 -2.85 2.71
CA PRO A 130 8.50 -4.29 2.68
C PRO A 130 7.51 -5.05 1.79
N GLU A 131 6.73 -4.37 0.96
CA GLU A 131 5.64 -4.98 0.19
C GLU A 131 6.06 -6.18 -0.65
N ALA A 132 7.27 -6.18 -1.21
CA ALA A 132 7.76 -7.26 -2.06
C ALA A 132 7.79 -8.63 -1.35
N PHE A 133 8.07 -8.66 -0.05
CA PHE A 133 8.06 -9.90 0.73
C PHE A 133 6.66 -10.52 0.82
N PHE A 134 5.62 -9.70 0.84
CA PHE A 134 4.23 -10.14 0.99
C PHE A 134 3.54 -10.37 -0.36
N THR A 135 3.99 -9.73 -1.42
CA THR A 135 3.45 -9.96 -2.78
C THR A 135 3.82 -11.34 -3.34
N HIS A 136 4.82 -12.01 -2.75
CA HIS A 136 5.23 -13.36 -3.13
C HIS A 136 4.50 -14.47 -2.37
N ILE A 137 3.56 -14.13 -1.46
CA ILE A 137 2.87 -15.11 -0.60
C ILE A 137 1.49 -15.44 -1.18
N PRO A 138 1.28 -16.65 -1.76
CA PRO A 138 -0.06 -17.10 -2.16
C PRO A 138 -0.98 -17.20 -0.94
N GLY A 139 -2.18 -16.61 -1.03
CA GLY A 139 -3.19 -16.65 0.03
C GLY A 139 -3.31 -15.36 0.85
N VAL A 140 -2.50 -14.34 0.55
CA VAL A 140 -2.57 -13.00 1.18
C VAL A 140 -2.79 -11.95 0.11
N LYS A 141 -3.64 -10.96 0.39
CA LYS A 141 -3.78 -9.75 -0.43
C LYS A 141 -2.91 -8.64 0.12
N VAL A 142 -2.40 -7.78 -0.78
CA VAL A 142 -1.53 -6.64 -0.40
C VAL A 142 -2.10 -5.36 -0.97
N VAL A 143 -2.37 -4.39 -0.10
CA VAL A 143 -3.04 -3.14 -0.43
C VAL A 143 -2.21 -1.94 0.04
N MET A 144 -2.06 -0.92 -0.81
CA MET A 144 -1.24 0.27 -0.55
C MET A 144 -1.92 1.53 -1.07
N PRO A 145 -2.75 2.21 -0.27
CA PRO A 145 -3.48 3.40 -0.71
C PRO A 145 -2.56 4.60 -0.94
N SER A 146 -2.91 5.42 -1.93
CA SER A 146 -2.15 6.61 -2.34
C SER A 146 -2.71 7.93 -1.79
N GLY A 147 -3.85 7.89 -1.13
CA GLY A 147 -4.53 9.09 -0.62
C GLY A 147 -5.67 8.76 0.35
N PRO A 148 -6.30 9.82 0.92
CA PRO A 148 -7.37 9.65 1.93
C PRO A 148 -8.58 8.86 1.43
N ARG A 149 -9.02 9.16 0.20
CA ARG A 149 -10.18 8.48 -0.41
C ARG A 149 -9.91 6.99 -0.60
N GLU A 150 -8.74 6.67 -1.13
CA GLU A 150 -8.27 5.30 -1.31
C GLU A 150 -8.11 4.60 0.03
N ALA A 151 -7.54 5.27 1.04
CA ALA A 151 -7.33 4.68 2.36
C ALA A 151 -8.66 4.26 3.01
N LYS A 152 -9.68 5.13 3.03
CA LYS A 152 -10.99 4.79 3.59
C LYS A 152 -11.65 3.65 2.84
N GLY A 153 -11.77 3.79 1.52
CA GLY A 153 -12.53 2.83 0.70
C GLY A 153 -11.89 1.46 0.62
N LEU A 154 -10.57 1.40 0.50
CA LEU A 154 -9.83 0.13 0.46
C LEU A 154 -9.71 -0.53 1.84
N LEU A 155 -9.61 0.25 2.94
CA LEU A 155 -9.56 -0.31 4.29
C LEU A 155 -10.90 -0.97 4.66
N LEU A 156 -12.03 -0.32 4.36
CA LEU A 156 -13.35 -0.92 4.57
C LEU A 156 -13.53 -2.20 3.72
N ALA A 157 -13.03 -2.20 2.49
CA ALA A 157 -13.03 -3.40 1.64
C ALA A 157 -12.13 -4.50 2.24
N ALA A 158 -10.92 -4.15 2.70
CA ALA A 158 -9.98 -5.09 3.31
C ALA A 158 -10.55 -5.76 4.58
N ILE A 159 -11.20 -4.99 5.46
CA ILE A 159 -11.81 -5.52 6.70
C ILE A 159 -12.93 -6.52 6.39
N ARG A 160 -13.61 -6.37 5.25
CA ARG A 160 -14.72 -7.23 4.81
C ARG A 160 -14.32 -8.34 3.86
N GLU A 161 -13.05 -8.34 3.48
CA GLU A 161 -12.49 -9.32 2.54
C GLU A 161 -12.48 -10.73 3.15
N PRO A 162 -12.87 -11.79 2.42
CA PRO A 162 -12.81 -13.16 2.90
C PRO A 162 -11.41 -13.76 2.95
N ASP A 163 -10.40 -13.08 2.42
CA ASP A 163 -8.99 -13.48 2.50
C ASP A 163 -8.18 -12.53 3.41
N PRO A 164 -7.09 -12.99 4.04
CA PRO A 164 -6.22 -12.12 4.82
C PRO A 164 -5.64 -10.98 3.99
N VAL A 165 -5.63 -9.77 4.53
CA VAL A 165 -5.10 -8.57 3.86
C VAL A 165 -3.97 -7.95 4.66
N VAL A 166 -2.82 -7.71 4.03
CA VAL A 166 -1.78 -6.82 4.53
C VAL A 166 -2.02 -5.43 3.91
N PHE A 167 -2.27 -4.46 4.77
CA PHE A 167 -2.64 -3.11 4.40
C PHE A 167 -1.54 -2.13 4.83
N PHE A 168 -0.72 -1.70 3.87
CA PHE A 168 0.40 -0.79 4.13
C PHE A 168 0.00 0.66 3.93
N GLU A 169 0.20 1.47 4.97
CA GLU A 169 -0.17 2.90 5.01
C GLU A 169 1.07 3.79 4.94
N ALA A 170 1.16 4.63 3.93
CA ALA A 170 2.31 5.53 3.76
C ALA A 170 2.34 6.62 4.84
N LYS A 171 3.33 6.56 5.75
CA LYS A 171 3.49 7.52 6.87
C LYS A 171 3.57 8.98 6.42
N MET A 172 4.20 9.23 5.27
CA MET A 172 4.32 10.57 4.70
C MET A 172 2.96 11.22 4.42
N LEU A 173 1.92 10.40 4.16
CA LEU A 173 0.59 10.88 3.79
C LEU A 173 -0.35 11.09 4.99
N TYR A 174 0.02 10.65 6.20
CA TYR A 174 -0.86 10.74 7.36
C TYR A 174 -1.26 12.15 7.75
N ARG A 175 -0.35 13.13 7.63
CA ARG A 175 -0.58 14.50 8.15
C ARG A 175 -0.38 15.55 7.07
N THR A 176 -1.24 16.57 7.09
CA THR A 176 -1.10 17.77 6.28
C THR A 176 0.17 18.54 6.64
N GLY A 177 0.73 19.27 5.67
CA GLY A 177 1.96 20.07 5.85
C GLY A 177 3.24 19.34 5.41
N LYS A 178 3.18 18.08 5.06
CA LYS A 178 4.26 17.38 4.36
C LYS A 178 4.09 17.54 2.85
N ARG A 179 5.20 17.54 2.11
CA ARG A 179 5.24 17.84 0.66
C ARG A 179 4.30 16.98 -0.20
N LEU A 180 4.08 15.73 0.18
CA LEU A 180 3.27 14.78 -0.57
C LEU A 180 1.88 14.55 0.05
N ALA A 181 1.63 15.05 1.25
CA ALA A 181 0.35 14.86 1.93
C ALA A 181 -0.74 15.74 1.31
N ALA A 182 -1.89 15.14 1.06
CA ALA A 182 -3.05 15.81 0.51
C ALA A 182 -4.22 15.81 1.51
N VAL A 183 -5.04 16.84 1.41
CA VAL A 183 -6.42 16.85 1.94
C VAL A 183 -7.33 16.60 0.74
N GLU A 184 -8.16 15.58 0.84
CA GLU A 184 -9.09 15.21 -0.22
C GLU A 184 -10.53 15.20 0.30
N GLU A 185 -11.48 15.39 -0.59
CA GLU A 185 -12.87 15.05 -0.33
C GLU A 185 -12.99 13.52 -0.29
N VAL A 186 -13.51 13.02 0.84
CA VAL A 186 -13.74 11.61 1.06
C VAL A 186 -15.24 11.41 1.25
N PRO A 187 -15.88 10.46 0.55
CA PRO A 187 -17.30 10.19 0.73
C PRO A 187 -17.67 9.95 2.18
N GLU A 188 -18.75 10.55 2.64
CA GLU A 188 -19.30 10.34 3.98
C GLU A 188 -19.89 8.93 4.12
N GLY A 189 -19.93 8.43 5.35
CA GLY A 189 -20.53 7.13 5.68
C GLY A 189 -19.76 5.94 5.11
N ASP A 190 -20.47 4.85 4.90
CA ASP A 190 -19.94 3.58 4.43
C ASP A 190 -19.63 3.62 2.92
N PHE A 191 -18.36 3.60 2.59
CA PHE A 191 -17.87 3.72 1.23
C PHE A 191 -16.73 2.74 0.98
N MET A 192 -16.86 1.88 -0.03
CA MET A 192 -15.83 0.91 -0.40
C MET A 192 -15.30 1.14 -1.82
N LEU A 193 -14.04 0.79 -2.00
CA LEU A 193 -13.40 0.64 -3.30
C LEU A 193 -13.05 -0.83 -3.53
N PRO A 194 -13.24 -1.38 -4.74
CA PRO A 194 -12.91 -2.76 -5.02
C PRO A 194 -11.40 -3.00 -4.96
N LEU A 195 -10.99 -4.07 -4.28
CA LEU A 195 -9.62 -4.57 -4.33
C LEU A 195 -9.33 -5.12 -5.73
N GLY A 196 -8.05 -5.06 -6.14
CA GLY A 196 -7.63 -5.55 -7.45
C GLY A 196 -8.02 -4.65 -8.63
N LYS A 197 -8.39 -3.39 -8.37
CA LYS A 197 -8.69 -2.39 -9.40
C LYS A 197 -7.80 -1.17 -9.27
N ALA A 198 -7.04 -0.90 -10.33
CA ALA A 198 -6.22 0.29 -10.45
C ALA A 198 -7.06 1.55 -10.75
N ARG A 199 -6.45 2.70 -10.58
CA ARG A 199 -7.02 4.00 -10.95
C ARG A 199 -6.09 4.71 -11.94
N VAL A 200 -6.63 5.20 -13.04
CA VAL A 200 -5.94 6.22 -13.84
C VAL A 200 -6.04 7.54 -13.06
N ALA A 201 -4.93 7.89 -12.39
CA ALA A 201 -4.82 9.09 -11.57
C ALA A 201 -4.73 10.35 -12.44
N GLN A 202 -4.03 10.23 -13.56
CA GLN A 202 -3.92 11.27 -14.59
C GLN A 202 -3.93 10.60 -15.97
N PRO A 203 -4.78 11.02 -16.92
CA PRO A 203 -4.74 10.53 -18.30
C PRO A 203 -3.52 11.08 -19.05
N GLY A 204 -3.02 10.31 -20.03
CA GLY A 204 -1.90 10.71 -20.87
C GLY A 204 -1.74 9.83 -22.11
N THR A 205 -0.81 10.19 -23.02
CA THR A 205 -0.67 9.55 -24.33
C THR A 205 0.74 9.07 -24.67
N ASP A 206 1.79 9.58 -24.00
CA ASP A 206 3.17 9.37 -24.48
C ASP A 206 3.93 8.31 -23.69
N ILE A 207 3.62 8.16 -22.39
CA ILE A 207 4.24 7.16 -21.51
C ILE A 207 3.30 6.81 -20.34
N THR A 208 3.29 5.54 -19.96
CA THR A 208 2.59 5.03 -18.78
C THR A 208 3.51 5.04 -17.56
N LEU A 209 3.11 5.72 -16.49
CA LEU A 209 3.80 5.75 -15.19
C LEU A 209 2.99 4.96 -14.17
N VAL A 210 3.54 3.89 -13.62
CA VAL A 210 2.86 3.03 -12.65
C VAL A 210 3.50 3.16 -11.27
N GLY A 211 2.67 3.32 -10.25
CA GLY A 211 3.11 3.36 -8.87
C GLY A 211 2.00 3.01 -7.88
N TRP A 212 2.32 3.08 -6.59
CA TRP A 212 1.42 2.82 -5.47
C TRP A 212 1.81 3.62 -4.24
N GLY A 213 0.88 3.76 -3.29
CA GLY A 213 1.11 4.52 -2.09
C GLY A 213 1.57 5.95 -2.36
N GLN A 214 2.52 6.44 -1.57
CA GLN A 214 3.01 7.83 -1.74
C GLN A 214 3.72 8.05 -3.07
N GLN A 215 4.22 7.00 -3.74
CA GLN A 215 4.93 7.15 -4.99
C GLN A 215 4.02 7.67 -6.13
N VAL A 216 2.72 7.45 -6.05
CA VAL A 216 1.75 8.04 -7.00
C VAL A 216 1.85 9.57 -7.01
N ARG A 217 1.99 10.20 -5.83
CA ARG A 217 2.16 11.67 -5.73
C ARG A 217 3.48 12.15 -6.35
N VAL A 218 4.52 11.35 -6.24
CA VAL A 218 5.80 11.63 -6.90
C VAL A 218 5.66 11.55 -8.42
N LEU A 219 4.94 10.55 -8.92
CA LEU A 219 4.65 10.40 -10.35
C LEU A 219 3.82 11.55 -10.89
N GLU A 220 2.77 11.99 -10.18
CA GLU A 220 1.96 13.17 -10.56
C GLU A 220 2.80 14.45 -10.65
N LEU A 221 3.73 14.65 -9.69
CA LEU A 221 4.65 15.79 -9.72
C LEU A 221 5.64 15.72 -10.90
N ALA A 222 6.18 14.53 -11.20
CA ALA A 222 7.06 14.33 -12.33
C ALA A 222 6.32 14.54 -13.67
N ALA A 223 5.10 14.00 -13.80
CA ALA A 223 4.25 14.16 -14.96
C ALA A 223 3.94 15.63 -15.23
N LYS A 224 3.64 16.41 -14.18
CA LYS A 224 3.44 17.85 -14.27
C LYS A 224 4.71 18.57 -14.76
N GLU A 225 5.88 18.23 -14.21
CA GLU A 225 7.16 18.85 -14.59
C GLU A 225 7.46 18.63 -16.07
N VAL A 226 7.34 17.38 -16.56
CA VAL A 226 7.67 17.09 -17.97
C VAL A 226 6.60 17.62 -18.93
N ALA A 227 5.34 17.74 -18.51
CA ALA A 227 4.30 18.38 -19.31
C ALA A 227 4.55 19.88 -19.50
N GLU A 228 4.91 20.58 -18.42
CA GLU A 228 5.17 22.03 -18.46
C GLU A 228 6.46 22.40 -19.22
N ARG A 229 7.50 21.56 -19.14
CA ARG A 229 8.81 21.85 -19.72
C ARG A 229 9.04 21.26 -21.10
N ASP A 230 8.51 20.06 -21.32
CA ASP A 230 8.87 19.24 -22.47
C ASP A 230 7.66 18.90 -23.35
N GLY A 231 6.44 19.24 -22.92
CA GLY A 231 5.18 18.93 -23.62
C GLY A 231 4.81 17.44 -23.58
N ILE A 232 5.40 16.64 -22.69
CA ILE A 232 5.19 15.19 -22.59
C ILE A 232 3.92 14.89 -21.80
N SER A 233 3.04 14.05 -22.36
CA SER A 233 1.76 13.64 -21.78
C SER A 233 1.87 12.27 -21.09
N CYS A 234 2.06 12.27 -19.76
CA CYS A 234 2.18 11.03 -18.97
C CYS A 234 0.80 10.55 -18.49
N GLU A 235 0.52 9.24 -18.67
CA GLU A 235 -0.59 8.58 -17.98
C GLU A 235 -0.10 8.01 -16.66
N VAL A 236 -0.67 8.46 -15.54
CA VAL A 236 -0.30 7.99 -14.21
C VAL A 236 -1.33 6.99 -13.72
N ILE A 237 -0.86 5.77 -13.38
CA ILE A 237 -1.68 4.68 -12.85
C ILE A 237 -1.29 4.40 -11.40
N ASP A 238 -2.30 4.45 -10.54
CA ASP A 238 -2.25 4.01 -9.14
C ASP A 238 -2.75 2.57 -9.03
N LEU A 239 -1.89 1.64 -8.69
CA LEU A 239 -2.27 0.22 -8.55
C LEU A 239 -3.19 -0.03 -7.37
N ARG A 240 -3.09 0.72 -6.27
CA ARG A 240 -3.89 0.55 -5.04
C ARG A 240 -3.73 -0.82 -4.38
N THR A 241 -3.87 -1.89 -5.15
CA THR A 241 -3.71 -3.28 -4.73
C THR A 241 -2.59 -3.93 -5.52
N LEU A 242 -1.65 -4.56 -4.82
CA LEU A 242 -0.53 -5.25 -5.45
C LEU A 242 -0.81 -6.75 -5.62
N VAL A 243 -1.63 -7.33 -4.74
CA VAL A 243 -2.07 -8.73 -4.87
C VAL A 243 -3.57 -8.79 -4.52
N PRO A 244 -4.43 -9.12 -5.50
CA PRO A 244 -4.17 -9.16 -6.94
C PRO A 244 -4.04 -7.73 -7.51
N TRP A 245 -3.25 -7.53 -8.57
CA TRP A 245 -3.15 -6.23 -9.23
C TRP A 245 -3.88 -6.20 -10.57
N ASP A 246 -4.24 -5.01 -11.04
CA ASP A 246 -5.03 -4.79 -12.26
C ASP A 246 -4.12 -4.76 -13.50
N VAL A 247 -3.75 -5.93 -13.99
CA VAL A 247 -2.93 -6.09 -15.22
C VAL A 247 -3.59 -5.43 -16.42
N GLU A 248 -4.93 -5.56 -16.53
CA GLU A 248 -5.67 -5.11 -17.72
C GLU A 248 -5.63 -3.58 -17.87
N THR A 249 -5.79 -2.84 -16.77
CA THR A 249 -5.70 -1.38 -16.80
C THR A 249 -4.31 -0.91 -17.21
N VAL A 250 -3.25 -1.54 -16.70
CA VAL A 250 -1.88 -1.19 -17.06
C VAL A 250 -1.57 -1.57 -18.51
N ALA A 251 -1.98 -2.78 -18.94
CA ALA A 251 -1.78 -3.23 -20.31
C ALA A 251 -2.53 -2.33 -21.34
N ALA A 252 -3.75 -1.92 -21.04
CA ALA A 252 -4.51 -1.00 -21.90
C ALA A 252 -3.79 0.35 -22.04
N SER A 253 -3.23 0.87 -20.94
CA SER A 253 -2.44 2.09 -20.95
C SER A 253 -1.16 1.94 -21.79
N VAL A 254 -0.38 0.87 -21.58
CA VAL A 254 0.87 0.63 -22.31
C VAL A 254 0.61 0.39 -23.80
N ASN A 255 -0.45 -0.32 -24.16
CA ASN A 255 -0.85 -0.48 -25.58
C ASN A 255 -1.19 0.85 -26.26
N LYS A 256 -1.63 1.85 -25.49
CA LYS A 256 -1.89 3.21 -25.99
C LYS A 256 -0.63 4.04 -26.09
N THR A 257 0.25 3.97 -25.07
CA THR A 257 1.38 4.90 -24.91
C THR A 257 2.71 4.35 -25.46
N GLY A 258 2.82 3.05 -25.70
CA GLY A 258 4.03 2.37 -26.17
C GLY A 258 5.17 2.30 -25.14
N ARG A 259 5.06 2.92 -23.96
CA ARG A 259 6.17 3.07 -23.01
C ARG A 259 5.72 2.86 -21.57
N LEU A 260 6.60 2.25 -20.75
CA LEU A 260 6.31 1.95 -19.36
C LEU A 260 7.44 2.38 -18.43
N LEU A 261 7.10 3.11 -17.38
CA LEU A 261 7.96 3.38 -16.22
C LEU A 261 7.22 2.96 -14.95
N VAL A 262 7.89 2.16 -14.09
CA VAL A 262 7.37 1.74 -12.79
C VAL A 262 8.22 2.36 -11.67
N SER A 263 7.57 2.91 -10.64
CA SER A 263 8.27 3.53 -9.52
C SER A 263 7.72 3.11 -8.16
N HIS A 264 8.64 2.78 -7.23
CA HIS A 264 8.36 2.43 -5.84
C HIS A 264 9.54 2.73 -4.92
N GLU A 265 9.30 2.88 -3.60
CA GLU A 265 10.35 3.21 -2.63
C GLU A 265 11.25 2.02 -2.25
N ALA A 266 10.73 0.79 -2.31
CA ALA A 266 11.51 -0.40 -2.03
C ALA A 266 12.76 -0.50 -2.93
N PRO A 267 13.80 -1.23 -2.52
CA PRO A 267 14.96 -1.52 -3.38
C PRO A 267 14.58 -2.05 -4.74
N VAL A 268 15.42 -1.78 -5.74
CA VAL A 268 15.12 -2.16 -7.14
C VAL A 268 15.20 -3.67 -7.37
N SER A 269 16.13 -4.36 -6.69
CA SER A 269 16.29 -5.80 -6.83
C SER A 269 15.12 -6.56 -6.19
N SER A 270 14.47 -7.42 -6.97
CA SER A 270 13.31 -8.22 -6.55
C SER A 270 12.13 -7.40 -5.99
N GLY A 271 12.11 -6.08 -6.20
CA GLY A 271 10.94 -5.26 -5.88
C GLY A 271 9.76 -5.58 -6.79
N PHE A 272 8.53 -5.33 -6.32
CA PHE A 272 7.30 -5.67 -7.07
C PHE A 272 7.22 -5.02 -8.47
N GLY A 273 7.90 -3.90 -8.67
CA GLY A 273 8.04 -3.30 -10.00
C GLY A 273 8.67 -4.22 -11.05
N ALA A 274 9.49 -5.20 -10.64
CA ALA A 274 10.04 -6.20 -11.56
C ALA A 274 8.95 -7.15 -12.08
N GLU A 275 8.02 -7.57 -11.24
CA GLU A 275 6.85 -8.36 -11.62
C GLU A 275 5.95 -7.59 -12.61
N VAL A 276 5.67 -6.31 -12.30
CA VAL A 276 4.88 -5.45 -13.19
C VAL A 276 5.54 -5.34 -14.56
N VAL A 277 6.84 -5.05 -14.62
CA VAL A 277 7.59 -4.96 -15.87
C VAL A 277 7.58 -6.29 -16.63
N SER A 278 7.87 -7.41 -15.96
CA SER A 278 7.86 -8.74 -16.58
C SER A 278 6.50 -9.07 -17.20
N ARG A 279 5.43 -8.91 -16.42
CA ARG A 279 4.07 -9.23 -16.85
C ARG A 279 3.57 -8.36 -18.00
N ILE A 280 3.89 -7.07 -17.97
CA ILE A 280 3.50 -6.14 -19.04
C ILE A 280 4.35 -6.31 -20.29
N THR A 281 5.64 -6.62 -20.14
CA THR A 281 6.49 -6.96 -21.30
C THR A 281 5.95 -8.19 -22.04
N ASP A 282 5.59 -9.23 -21.31
CA ASP A 282 4.99 -10.44 -21.89
C ASP A 282 3.66 -10.14 -22.60
N ARG A 283 2.82 -9.28 -22.02
CA ARG A 283 1.49 -8.97 -22.52
C ARG A 283 1.45 -7.94 -23.66
N CYS A 284 2.36 -6.97 -23.63
CA CYS A 284 2.37 -5.81 -24.52
C CYS A 284 3.64 -5.74 -25.38
N PHE A 285 4.38 -6.83 -25.55
CA PHE A 285 5.69 -6.86 -26.22
C PHE A 285 5.70 -6.12 -27.57
N TYR A 286 4.70 -6.36 -28.40
CA TYR A 286 4.61 -5.75 -29.71
C TYR A 286 4.14 -4.29 -29.72
N ALA A 287 3.65 -3.78 -28.61
CA ALA A 287 3.27 -2.39 -28.46
C ALA A 287 4.36 -1.53 -27.83
N LEU A 288 5.38 -2.17 -27.21
CA LEU A 288 6.49 -1.45 -26.58
C LEU A 288 7.42 -0.84 -27.62
N GLU A 289 7.62 0.48 -27.51
CA GLU A 289 8.52 1.30 -28.35
C GLU A 289 9.86 1.55 -27.67
N ALA A 290 9.97 1.29 -26.37
CA ALA A 290 11.20 1.40 -25.57
C ALA A 290 11.24 0.33 -24.48
N PRO A 291 12.43 -0.06 -23.98
CA PRO A 291 12.55 -0.93 -22.82
C PRO A 291 11.85 -0.34 -21.60
N PRO A 292 11.03 -1.12 -20.86
CA PRO A 292 10.43 -0.65 -19.61
C PRO A 292 11.48 -0.24 -18.57
N VAL A 293 11.24 0.86 -17.87
CA VAL A 293 12.17 1.45 -16.91
C VAL A 293 11.64 1.33 -15.49
N ARG A 294 12.53 1.09 -14.52
CA ARG A 294 12.22 1.12 -13.10
C ARG A 294 13.00 2.22 -12.39
N VAL A 295 12.28 3.11 -11.68
CA VAL A 295 12.86 4.16 -10.84
C VAL A 295 12.50 3.86 -9.39
N CYS A 296 13.41 3.24 -8.66
CA CYS A 296 13.17 2.66 -7.34
C CYS A 296 14.21 3.13 -6.32
N GLY A 297 14.04 2.70 -5.05
CA GLY A 297 15.09 2.79 -4.05
C GLY A 297 16.34 2.01 -4.48
N TYR A 298 17.49 2.39 -3.94
CA TYR A 298 18.75 1.68 -4.22
C TYR A 298 18.87 0.40 -3.40
N ASP A 299 19.72 -0.54 -3.84
CA ASP A 299 20.01 -1.81 -3.14
C ASP A 299 21.01 -1.57 -1.99
N ILE A 300 20.63 -0.74 -1.04
CA ILE A 300 21.37 -0.43 0.17
C ILE A 300 20.42 -0.37 1.37
N PRO A 301 20.89 -0.59 2.62
CA PRO A 301 20.11 -0.30 3.80
C PRO A 301 19.62 1.15 3.78
N PHE A 302 18.38 1.37 4.23
CA PHE A 302 17.77 2.70 4.17
C PHE A 302 18.59 3.73 4.97
N PRO A 303 19.10 4.80 4.35
CA PRO A 303 19.97 5.77 5.01
C PRO A 303 19.16 6.84 5.76
N LEU A 304 19.65 7.32 6.90
CA LEU A 304 19.00 8.39 7.64
C LEU A 304 19.22 9.77 7.00
N VAL A 305 20.47 10.19 6.92
CA VAL A 305 20.85 11.53 6.43
C VAL A 305 20.72 11.64 4.91
N TYR A 306 20.94 10.53 4.20
CA TYR A 306 20.90 10.49 2.75
C TYR A 306 19.57 10.01 2.17
N GLU A 307 18.49 10.02 2.97
CA GLU A 307 17.14 9.69 2.51
C GLU A 307 16.75 10.40 1.20
N PRO A 308 17.02 11.73 1.02
CA PRO A 308 16.66 12.42 -0.22
C PRO A 308 17.39 11.91 -1.46
N LEU A 309 18.56 11.27 -1.30
CA LEU A 309 19.33 10.67 -2.40
C LEU A 309 18.87 9.23 -2.68
N TYR A 310 18.42 8.52 -1.65
CA TYR A 310 17.90 7.15 -1.76
C TYR A 310 16.58 7.08 -2.50
N LEU A 311 15.66 8.00 -2.18
CA LEU A 311 14.29 7.95 -2.66
C LEU A 311 14.17 8.19 -4.18
N PRO A 312 13.23 7.52 -4.85
CA PRO A 312 12.83 7.85 -6.22
C PRO A 312 12.06 9.19 -6.21
N THR A 313 12.76 10.28 -6.47
CA THR A 313 12.21 11.64 -6.48
C THR A 313 11.50 11.96 -7.80
N ALA A 314 10.65 13.00 -7.81
CA ALA A 314 10.00 13.48 -9.02
C ALA A 314 11.03 13.83 -10.12
N ARG A 315 12.20 14.41 -9.74
CA ARG A 315 13.29 14.70 -10.67
C ARG A 315 13.86 13.42 -11.30
N ARG A 316 14.17 12.38 -10.49
CA ARG A 316 14.66 11.10 -11.02
C ARG A 316 13.67 10.46 -11.98
N VAL A 317 12.37 10.55 -11.69
CA VAL A 317 11.30 10.06 -12.58
C VAL A 317 11.24 10.90 -13.85
N ALA A 318 11.24 12.24 -13.76
CA ALA A 318 11.20 13.13 -14.93
C ALA A 318 12.40 12.91 -15.85
N ASP A 319 13.60 12.75 -15.29
CA ASP A 319 14.81 12.47 -16.07
C ASP A 319 14.71 11.11 -16.77
N ALA A 320 14.17 10.08 -16.11
CA ALA A 320 13.93 8.77 -16.71
C ALA A 320 12.86 8.82 -17.81
N VAL A 321 11.80 9.61 -17.65
CA VAL A 321 10.79 9.84 -18.70
C VAL A 321 11.44 10.45 -19.96
N ARG A 322 12.23 11.52 -19.81
CA ARG A 322 12.96 12.15 -20.93
C ARG A 322 13.87 11.15 -21.65
N HIS A 323 14.62 10.38 -20.88
CA HIS A 323 15.52 9.36 -21.42
C HIS A 323 14.76 8.29 -22.22
N THR A 324 13.64 7.79 -21.69
CA THR A 324 12.83 6.77 -22.36
C THR A 324 12.29 7.27 -23.72
N LEU A 325 11.85 8.54 -23.80
CA LEU A 325 11.31 9.12 -25.02
C LEU A 325 12.38 9.51 -26.06
N GLN A 326 13.64 9.69 -25.65
CA GLN A 326 14.77 9.96 -26.56
C GLN A 326 15.32 8.73 -27.28
N HIS A 327 15.06 7.52 -26.73
CA HIS A 327 15.63 6.26 -27.20
C HIS A 327 14.55 5.30 -27.78
N SER A 328 13.41 5.84 -28.17
CA SER A 328 12.33 5.11 -28.83
C SER A 328 12.36 5.29 -30.34
#